data_9778310a59ecba2a907ae01056b299b0
#
_entry.id   9778310a59ecba2a907ae01056b299b0
#
_cell.length_a   1.000
_cell.length_b   1.000
_cell.length_c   1.000
_cell.angle_alpha   90.00
_cell.angle_beta   90.00
_cell.angle_gamma   90.00
#
_symmetry.space_group_name_H-M   'P 1'
#
loop_
_entity.id
_entity.type
_entity.pdbx_description
1 polymer ?
#
loop_
_entity_poly.entity_id
_entity_poly.type
_entity_poly.pdbx_seq_one_letter_code
_entity_poly.pdbx_strand_id
1 'polypeptide(L)'
;MEKKLSRRKFLNTAAATAALAAIPFNYGFRSISAAVKDAKPNSKFGGVQIGAITYSWRSMPSTPQDIIGYCLQAGISDLELMSNVAEDYLGLPQGPARPPRDVVQSKEQKDKYDKELAEATEAQRKWRISLPMQKYTDLRKLFNDAGINIHIVKFSPANWTDEEIDYAFNAAKAMGAIGVTNEIGDEACKRLGSFAEKHKMYAIFHQHMQPAEPGWNFDKFLAYSPNNMLNFDAGHYFGSTGLHPNDLIKRLHNRIVSIHMKDKTGPKSTPPNTNQVWGKGEMPIADVLLLLKKEKWPIYVEVELEYEVPADSDAAKEVTKCVNYAKKILS
;
A
#
# COMPACT_ATOMS: atom_id res chain seq x y z
N MET A 1 22.77 -50.01 -1.38
CA MET A 1 21.79 -50.68 -0.48
C MET A 1 20.86 -49.57 0.07
N GLU A 2 19.75 -49.33 -0.63
CA GLU A 2 18.73 -48.38 -0.19
C GLU A 2 17.82 -49.03 0.86
N LYS A 3 17.73 -48.41 2.03
CA LYS A 3 16.77 -48.82 3.07
C LYS A 3 15.42 -48.18 2.79
N LYS A 4 14.49 -49.00 2.28
CA LYS A 4 13.06 -48.64 2.18
C LYS A 4 12.46 -48.38 3.56
N LEU A 5 11.99 -47.18 3.83
CA LEU A 5 11.24 -46.86 5.04
C LEU A 5 9.84 -47.50 5.00
N SER A 6 9.47 -48.20 6.06
CA SER A 6 8.23 -48.98 6.16
C SER A 6 7.02 -48.05 6.40
N ARG A 7 5.87 -48.39 5.76
CA ARG A 7 4.58 -47.68 5.89
C ARG A 7 4.11 -47.45 7.35
N ARG A 8 4.56 -48.27 8.30
CA ARG A 8 4.23 -48.11 9.72
C ARG A 8 4.92 -46.92 10.40
N LYS A 9 6.09 -46.46 9.92
CA LYS A 9 6.76 -45.24 10.44
C LYS A 9 6.12 -43.96 9.94
N PHE A 10 5.48 -43.97 8.76
CA PHE A 10 4.79 -42.83 8.20
C PHE A 10 3.49 -42.50 8.97
N LEU A 11 2.75 -43.54 9.41
CA LEU A 11 1.50 -43.33 10.15
C LEU A 11 1.72 -42.86 11.60
N ASN A 12 2.84 -43.16 12.23
CA ASN A 12 3.16 -42.68 13.57
C ASN A 12 3.64 -41.20 13.60
N THR A 13 4.11 -40.66 12.47
CA THR A 13 4.51 -39.26 12.37
C THR A 13 3.30 -38.33 12.06
N ALA A 14 2.26 -38.87 11.40
CA ALA A 14 1.02 -38.13 11.12
C ALA A 14 0.10 -37.99 12.35
N ALA A 15 0.22 -38.88 13.36
CA ALA A 15 -0.58 -38.79 14.59
C ALA A 15 -0.02 -37.82 15.65
N ALA A 16 1.27 -37.41 15.52
CA ALA A 16 1.87 -36.44 16.44
C ALA A 16 1.65 -34.98 16.05
N THR A 17 1.19 -34.70 14.81
CA THR A 17 0.88 -33.33 14.34
C THR A 17 -0.56 -32.89 14.59
N ALA A 18 -1.45 -33.78 15.01
CA ALA A 18 -2.85 -33.43 15.31
C ALA A 18 -3.08 -32.97 16.75
N ALA A 19 -2.08 -32.99 17.63
CA ALA A 19 -2.20 -32.61 19.04
C ALA A 19 -1.70 -31.17 19.35
N LEU A 20 -1.25 -30.42 18.33
CA LEU A 20 -0.77 -29.02 18.48
C LEU A 20 -1.78 -27.94 18.05
N ALA A 21 -3.01 -28.35 17.73
CA ALA A 21 -4.08 -27.42 17.30
C ALA A 21 -4.95 -26.90 18.46
N ALA A 22 -4.53 -26.99 19.70
CA ALA A 22 -5.28 -26.50 20.87
C ALA A 22 -4.40 -25.73 21.88
N ILE A 23 -3.42 -24.95 21.41
CA ILE A 23 -2.80 -23.94 22.25
C ILE A 23 -3.54 -22.64 21.95
N PRO A 24 -4.26 -22.04 22.93
CA PRO A 24 -4.91 -20.76 22.68
C PRO A 24 -3.85 -19.71 22.41
N PHE A 25 -3.95 -19.06 21.26
CA PHE A 25 -3.12 -17.97 20.74
C PHE A 25 -3.26 -16.70 21.60
N ASN A 26 -3.01 -16.80 22.90
CA ASN A 26 -3.26 -15.71 23.85
C ASN A 26 -2.03 -15.26 24.67
N TYR A 27 -0.83 -15.69 24.31
CA TYR A 27 0.36 -15.38 25.13
C TYR A 27 1.31 -14.31 24.56
N GLY A 28 1.14 -13.84 23.31
CA GLY A 28 2.04 -12.85 22.70
C GLY A 28 1.60 -11.38 22.82
N PHE A 29 0.30 -11.14 22.91
CA PHE A 29 -0.24 -9.77 22.81
C PHE A 29 -0.38 -9.03 24.15
N ARG A 30 -0.29 -9.70 25.29
CA ARG A 30 -0.48 -9.04 26.59
C ARG A 30 0.70 -8.21 27.10
N SER A 31 1.92 -8.43 26.57
CA SER A 31 3.10 -7.69 27.01
C SER A 31 3.38 -6.41 26.23
N ILE A 32 2.91 -6.31 24.97
CA ILE A 32 3.06 -5.08 24.17
C ILE A 32 1.92 -4.09 24.47
N SER A 33 0.70 -4.58 24.74
CA SER A 33 -0.45 -3.72 24.99
C SER A 33 -0.44 -3.00 26.34
N ALA A 34 0.37 -3.42 27.28
CA ALA A 34 0.42 -2.81 28.63
C ALA A 34 1.36 -1.60 28.73
N ALA A 35 2.36 -1.49 27.83
CA ALA A 35 3.34 -0.39 27.87
C ALA A 35 3.05 0.75 26.86
N VAL A 36 2.10 0.55 25.90
CA VAL A 36 1.77 1.54 24.86
C VAL A 36 0.45 2.26 25.15
N LYS A 37 -0.15 2.05 26.34
CA LYS A 37 -1.52 2.49 26.64
C LYS A 37 -1.74 4.01 26.78
N ASP A 38 -0.71 4.85 26.77
CA ASP A 38 -0.90 6.27 27.18
C ASP A 38 -0.59 7.35 26.12
N ALA A 39 -0.04 7.03 24.94
CA ALA A 39 0.14 8.04 23.90
C ALA A 39 -0.20 7.48 22.51
N LYS A 40 -1.22 8.08 21.85
CA LYS A 40 -1.51 7.80 20.45
C LYS A 40 -0.27 8.16 19.61
N PRO A 41 0.00 7.41 18.51
CA PRO A 41 1.15 7.71 17.65
C PRO A 41 1.01 9.11 17.04
N ASN A 42 2.15 9.76 16.83
CA ASN A 42 2.22 11.04 16.13
C ASN A 42 3.44 11.04 15.22
N SER A 43 3.22 10.94 13.94
CA SER A 43 4.26 10.96 12.91
C SER A 43 4.32 12.27 12.13
N LYS A 44 3.82 13.37 12.70
CA LYS A 44 3.97 14.71 12.13
C LYS A 44 5.22 15.38 12.67
N PHE A 45 6.30 15.38 11.87
CA PHE A 45 7.60 15.95 12.25
C PHE A 45 7.86 17.23 11.49
N GLY A 46 8.24 18.31 12.17
CA GLY A 46 8.49 19.62 11.54
C GLY A 46 7.34 20.15 10.67
N GLY A 47 6.10 19.70 10.94
CA GLY A 47 4.91 20.04 10.15
C GLY A 47 4.61 19.10 8.98
N VAL A 48 5.51 18.17 8.63
CA VAL A 48 5.33 17.17 7.57
C VAL A 48 4.73 15.90 8.17
N GLN A 49 3.61 15.43 7.63
CA GLN A 49 2.99 14.17 8.03
C GLN A 49 3.70 13.01 7.34
N ILE A 50 4.23 12.08 8.13
CA ILE A 50 4.82 10.83 7.65
C ILE A 50 3.83 9.71 7.88
N GLY A 51 3.55 8.93 6.85
CA GLY A 51 2.72 7.75 6.85
C GLY A 51 3.43 6.57 6.21
N ALA A 52 2.66 5.56 5.88
CA ALA A 52 3.11 4.45 5.04
C ALA A 52 1.95 3.91 4.20
N ILE A 53 2.26 3.43 2.99
CA ILE A 53 1.34 2.56 2.27
C ILE A 53 1.42 1.14 2.85
N THR A 54 0.28 0.50 3.07
CA THR A 54 0.24 -0.85 3.67
C THR A 54 0.92 -1.93 2.81
N TYR A 55 1.19 -1.65 1.53
CA TYR A 55 2.04 -2.48 0.66
C TYR A 55 3.45 -2.71 1.25
N SER A 56 3.93 -1.79 2.07
CA SER A 56 5.22 -1.92 2.75
C SER A 56 5.33 -3.18 3.61
N TRP A 57 4.22 -3.72 4.08
CA TRP A 57 4.15 -4.94 4.89
C TRP A 57 3.62 -6.17 4.13
N ARG A 58 3.66 -6.18 2.78
CA ARG A 58 3.11 -7.26 1.92
C ARG A 58 3.69 -8.66 2.19
N SER A 59 4.85 -8.75 2.84
CA SER A 59 5.48 -10.03 3.24
C SER A 59 5.09 -10.50 4.65
N MET A 60 4.22 -9.76 5.33
CA MET A 60 3.80 -10.01 6.70
C MET A 60 2.28 -10.23 6.76
N PRO A 61 1.71 -10.76 7.86
CA PRO A 61 0.27 -10.76 8.08
C PRO A 61 -0.32 -9.37 7.89
N SER A 62 -1.52 -9.29 7.31
CA SER A 62 -2.09 -8.01 6.86
C SER A 62 -3.54 -7.81 7.30
N THR A 63 -3.95 -8.39 8.44
CA THR A 63 -5.23 -8.00 9.05
C THR A 63 -5.16 -6.54 9.52
N PRO A 64 -6.30 -5.84 9.67
CA PRO A 64 -6.31 -4.50 10.24
C PRO A 64 -5.60 -4.39 11.59
N GLN A 65 -5.69 -5.43 12.43
CA GLN A 65 -5.02 -5.51 13.72
C GLN A 65 -3.51 -5.59 13.58
N ASP A 66 -3.02 -6.38 12.61
CA ASP A 66 -1.59 -6.48 12.30
C ASP A 66 -1.06 -5.13 11.82
N ILE A 67 -1.74 -4.49 10.87
CA ILE A 67 -1.37 -3.17 10.34
C ILE A 67 -1.35 -2.11 11.45
N ILE A 68 -2.34 -2.10 12.33
CA ILE A 68 -2.36 -1.22 13.50
C ILE A 68 -1.12 -1.49 14.38
N GLY A 69 -0.80 -2.75 14.63
CA GLY A 69 0.39 -3.13 15.39
C GLY A 69 1.69 -2.58 14.78
N TYR A 70 1.85 -2.68 13.46
CA TYR A 70 3.04 -2.15 12.75
C TYR A 70 3.09 -0.62 12.80
N CYS A 71 1.95 0.05 12.64
CA CYS A 71 1.88 1.50 12.77
C CYS A 71 2.26 1.97 14.17
N LEU A 72 1.75 1.32 15.21
CA LEU A 72 2.11 1.63 16.60
C LEU A 72 3.60 1.40 16.87
N GLN A 73 4.17 0.31 16.35
CA GLN A 73 5.61 0.02 16.45
C GLN A 73 6.45 1.12 15.78
N ALA A 74 6.06 1.59 14.61
CA ALA A 74 6.77 2.63 13.87
C ALA A 74 6.43 4.06 14.34
N GLY A 75 5.42 4.23 15.20
CA GLY A 75 4.90 5.52 15.62
C GLY A 75 4.12 6.27 14.54
N ILE A 76 3.58 5.55 13.53
CA ILE A 76 2.84 6.10 12.39
C ILE A 76 1.39 6.43 12.80
N SER A 77 0.93 7.62 12.47
CA SER A 77 -0.43 8.11 12.74
C SER A 77 -1.28 8.33 11.49
N ASP A 78 -0.77 7.96 10.30
CA ASP A 78 -1.46 8.14 9.02
C ASP A 78 -1.12 7.04 8.03
N LEU A 79 -2.07 6.66 7.15
CA LEU A 79 -1.93 5.55 6.21
C LEU A 79 -2.51 5.84 4.82
N GLU A 80 -1.84 5.34 3.79
CA GLU A 80 -2.45 4.87 2.56
C GLU A 80 -2.84 3.40 2.73
N LEU A 81 -4.14 3.12 2.77
CA LEU A 81 -4.65 1.77 2.97
C LEU A 81 -4.88 1.07 1.63
N MET A 82 -4.24 -0.06 1.39
CA MET A 82 -4.62 -0.93 0.26
C MET A 82 -5.95 -1.61 0.56
N SER A 83 -6.82 -1.69 -0.45
CA SER A 83 -8.18 -2.20 -0.31
C SER A 83 -8.25 -3.65 0.16
N ASN A 84 -7.27 -4.49 -0.22
CA ASN A 84 -7.23 -5.88 0.21
C ASN A 84 -7.23 -6.03 1.75
N VAL A 85 -6.55 -5.15 2.48
CA VAL A 85 -6.57 -5.17 3.96
C VAL A 85 -8.00 -4.99 4.49
N ALA A 86 -8.77 -4.10 3.87
CA ALA A 86 -10.15 -3.84 4.25
C ALA A 86 -11.12 -4.90 3.71
N GLU A 87 -11.05 -5.19 2.40
CA GLU A 87 -11.97 -6.08 1.72
C GLU A 87 -11.84 -7.53 2.22
N ASP A 88 -10.61 -8.05 2.42
CA ASP A 88 -10.38 -9.40 2.95
C ASP A 88 -10.91 -9.52 4.39
N TYR A 89 -10.65 -8.51 5.23
CA TYR A 89 -11.18 -8.47 6.60
C TYR A 89 -12.70 -8.45 6.65
N LEU A 90 -13.34 -7.79 5.68
CA LEU A 90 -14.80 -7.70 5.60
C LEU A 90 -15.45 -8.89 4.87
N GLY A 91 -14.65 -9.84 4.39
CA GLY A 91 -15.10 -11.11 3.82
C GLY A 91 -15.29 -11.10 2.30
N LEU A 92 -14.44 -10.37 1.56
CA LEU A 92 -14.41 -10.44 0.10
C LEU A 92 -14.24 -11.90 -0.36
N PRO A 93 -15.08 -12.41 -1.28
CA PRO A 93 -14.89 -13.73 -1.87
C PRO A 93 -13.51 -13.89 -2.49
N GLN A 94 -12.81 -14.96 -2.11
CA GLN A 94 -11.46 -15.21 -2.61
C GLN A 94 -11.49 -15.79 -4.02
N GLY A 95 -10.57 -15.35 -4.86
CA GLY A 95 -10.35 -15.92 -6.18
C GLY A 95 -9.35 -17.07 -6.18
N PRO A 96 -9.16 -17.75 -7.33
CA PRO A 96 -8.15 -18.78 -7.47
C PRO A 96 -6.74 -18.19 -7.25
N ALA A 97 -5.85 -18.98 -6.65
CA ALA A 97 -4.46 -18.57 -6.48
C ALA A 97 -3.81 -18.33 -7.85
N ARG A 98 -3.12 -17.19 -7.97
CA ARG A 98 -2.43 -16.86 -9.22
C ARG A 98 -1.33 -17.89 -9.50
N PRO A 99 -1.31 -18.48 -10.70
CA PRO A 99 -0.24 -19.43 -11.07
C PRO A 99 1.15 -18.78 -11.02
N PRO A 100 2.19 -19.52 -10.63
CA PRO A 100 3.56 -19.02 -10.67
C PRO A 100 3.94 -18.55 -12.09
N ARG A 101 4.69 -17.45 -12.19
CA ARG A 101 5.05 -16.83 -13.47
C ARG A 101 5.97 -17.68 -14.35
N ASP A 102 6.74 -18.56 -13.74
CA ASP A 102 7.73 -19.44 -14.35
C ASP A 102 7.17 -20.81 -14.75
N VAL A 103 5.88 -21.07 -14.45
CA VAL A 103 5.21 -22.33 -14.79
C VAL A 103 4.38 -22.16 -16.04
N VAL A 104 4.74 -22.88 -17.11
CA VAL A 104 3.94 -22.95 -18.35
C VAL A 104 2.71 -23.81 -18.09
N GLN A 105 1.54 -23.20 -18.15
CA GLN A 105 0.26 -23.88 -17.97
C GLN A 105 -0.19 -24.59 -19.24
N SER A 106 -0.80 -25.77 -19.10
CA SER A 106 -1.55 -26.39 -20.19
C SER A 106 -2.78 -25.53 -20.53
N LYS A 107 -3.32 -25.74 -21.75
CA LYS A 107 -4.56 -25.05 -22.17
C LYS A 107 -5.70 -25.34 -21.18
N GLU A 108 -5.86 -26.60 -20.76
CA GLU A 108 -6.90 -27.00 -19.80
C GLU A 108 -6.73 -26.31 -18.44
N GLN A 109 -5.50 -26.21 -17.93
CA GLN A 109 -5.23 -25.50 -16.68
C GLN A 109 -5.56 -24.00 -16.79
N LYS A 110 -5.21 -23.39 -17.93
CA LYS A 110 -5.54 -21.99 -18.19
C LYS A 110 -7.04 -21.79 -18.31
N ASP A 111 -7.74 -22.61 -19.11
CA ASP A 111 -9.20 -22.49 -19.29
C ASP A 111 -9.94 -22.67 -17.95
N LYS A 112 -9.47 -23.59 -17.09
CA LYS A 112 -10.00 -23.78 -15.73
C LYS A 112 -9.78 -22.54 -14.87
N TYR A 113 -8.54 -22.04 -14.84
CA TYR A 113 -8.18 -20.83 -14.07
C TYR A 113 -9.00 -19.61 -14.51
N ASP A 114 -9.12 -19.38 -15.82
CA ASP A 114 -9.86 -18.25 -16.37
C ASP A 114 -11.35 -18.34 -16.01
N LYS A 115 -11.94 -19.54 -15.99
CA LYS A 115 -13.32 -19.77 -15.55
C LYS A 115 -13.48 -19.47 -14.05
N GLU A 116 -12.64 -20.03 -13.20
CA GLU A 116 -12.68 -19.80 -11.75
C GLU A 116 -12.46 -18.31 -11.42
N LEU A 117 -11.56 -17.65 -12.14
CA LEU A 117 -11.31 -16.21 -11.99
C LEU A 117 -12.55 -15.38 -12.38
N ALA A 118 -13.23 -15.73 -13.46
CA ALA A 118 -14.46 -15.04 -13.89
C ALA A 118 -15.60 -15.21 -12.87
N GLU A 119 -15.77 -16.42 -12.33
CA GLU A 119 -16.77 -16.72 -11.29
C GLU A 119 -16.45 -15.93 -10.00
N ALA A 120 -15.19 -15.89 -9.58
CA ALA A 120 -14.75 -15.12 -8.42
C ALA A 120 -14.94 -13.61 -8.62
N THR A 121 -14.61 -13.09 -9.81
CA THR A 121 -14.79 -11.67 -10.16
C THR A 121 -16.27 -11.27 -10.05
N GLU A 122 -17.18 -12.08 -10.55
CA GLU A 122 -18.61 -11.81 -10.43
C GLU A 122 -19.12 -11.91 -8.98
N ALA A 123 -18.60 -12.87 -8.19
CA ALA A 123 -18.91 -12.97 -6.77
C ALA A 123 -18.40 -11.74 -6.00
N GLN A 124 -17.20 -11.27 -6.29
CA GLN A 124 -16.62 -10.05 -5.72
C GLN A 124 -17.44 -8.82 -6.08
N ARG A 125 -17.85 -8.69 -7.36
CA ARG A 125 -18.71 -7.59 -7.80
C ARG A 125 -20.02 -7.56 -7.01
N LYS A 126 -20.72 -8.69 -6.89
CA LYS A 126 -21.97 -8.79 -6.12
C LYS A 126 -21.76 -8.44 -4.65
N TRP A 127 -20.67 -8.91 -4.06
CA TRP A 127 -20.32 -8.63 -2.68
C TRP A 127 -20.09 -7.12 -2.47
N ARG A 128 -19.29 -6.47 -3.32
CA ARG A 128 -19.00 -5.02 -3.24
C ARG A 128 -20.28 -4.19 -3.30
N ILE A 129 -21.15 -4.48 -4.25
CA ILE A 129 -22.41 -3.74 -4.44
C ILE A 129 -23.38 -3.94 -3.26
N SER A 130 -23.35 -5.08 -2.61
CA SER A 130 -24.25 -5.41 -1.50
C SER A 130 -23.72 -5.03 -0.12
N LEU A 131 -22.41 -4.73 0.02
CA LEU A 131 -21.80 -4.49 1.32
C LEU A 131 -22.26 -3.16 1.92
N PRO A 132 -22.83 -3.14 3.15
CA PRO A 132 -23.19 -1.89 3.81
C PRO A 132 -21.96 -1.05 4.15
N MET A 133 -21.98 0.23 3.81
CA MET A 133 -20.88 1.18 4.09
C MET A 133 -20.58 1.34 5.58
N GLN A 134 -21.53 0.99 6.46
CA GLN A 134 -21.32 0.96 7.90
C GLN A 134 -20.13 0.06 8.29
N LYS A 135 -19.89 -1.03 7.57
CA LYS A 135 -18.74 -1.92 7.79
C LYS A 135 -17.40 -1.18 7.65
N TYR A 136 -17.31 -0.28 6.69
CA TYR A 136 -16.12 0.58 6.49
C TYR A 136 -16.02 1.67 7.56
N THR A 137 -17.14 2.20 8.03
CA THR A 137 -17.15 3.13 9.17
C THR A 137 -16.66 2.44 10.45
N ASP A 138 -17.05 1.19 10.68
CA ASP A 138 -16.60 0.39 11.82
C ASP A 138 -15.10 0.09 11.72
N LEU A 139 -14.61 -0.24 10.51
CA LEU A 139 -13.18 -0.40 10.24
C LEU A 139 -12.39 0.89 10.50
N ARG A 140 -12.90 2.04 10.03
CA ARG A 140 -12.31 3.35 10.32
C ARG A 140 -12.19 3.58 11.82
N LYS A 141 -13.24 3.25 12.57
CA LYS A 141 -13.23 3.40 14.02
C LYS A 141 -12.11 2.60 14.68
N LEU A 142 -11.84 1.39 14.20
CA LEU A 142 -10.76 0.54 14.70
C LEU A 142 -9.39 1.23 14.58
N PHE A 143 -9.07 1.83 13.42
CA PHE A 143 -7.84 2.59 13.20
C PHE A 143 -7.80 3.88 14.02
N ASN A 144 -8.88 4.64 14.04
CA ASN A 144 -8.96 5.91 14.77
C ASN A 144 -8.87 5.74 16.30
N ASP A 145 -9.41 4.66 16.83
CA ASP A 145 -9.28 4.33 18.27
C ASP A 145 -7.80 4.11 18.62
N ALA A 146 -7.01 3.54 17.72
CA ALA A 146 -5.57 3.41 17.84
C ALA A 146 -4.77 4.71 17.54
N GLY A 147 -5.43 5.77 17.10
CA GLY A 147 -4.80 7.06 16.74
C GLY A 147 -4.22 7.09 15.34
N ILE A 148 -4.69 6.23 14.45
CA ILE A 148 -4.23 6.13 13.07
C ILE A 148 -5.35 6.63 12.14
N ASN A 149 -5.02 7.57 11.25
CA ASN A 149 -5.92 8.06 10.23
C ASN A 149 -5.68 7.30 8.92
N ILE A 150 -6.73 7.14 8.10
CA ILE A 150 -6.65 6.64 6.72
C ILE A 150 -6.93 7.83 5.82
N HIS A 151 -5.91 8.39 5.14
CA HIS A 151 -6.13 9.59 4.33
C HIS A 151 -6.47 9.28 2.88
N ILE A 152 -5.97 8.16 2.32
CA ILE A 152 -6.30 7.69 0.97
C ILE A 152 -6.40 6.15 0.96
N VAL A 153 -7.14 5.60 -0.02
CA VAL A 153 -7.34 4.16 -0.16
C VAL A 153 -7.03 3.70 -1.58
N LYS A 154 -6.18 2.68 -1.71
CA LYS A 154 -5.80 2.10 -3.00
C LYS A 154 -6.74 0.96 -3.38
N PHE A 155 -7.81 1.28 -4.11
CA PHE A 155 -8.70 0.30 -4.75
C PHE A 155 -8.27 -0.08 -6.17
N SER A 156 -7.63 0.84 -6.89
CA SER A 156 -7.26 0.69 -8.30
C SER A 156 -8.46 0.30 -9.21
N PRO A 157 -9.60 1.01 -9.14
CA PRO A 157 -10.86 0.55 -9.69
C PRO A 157 -11.10 0.95 -11.16
N ALA A 158 -10.10 1.47 -11.88
CA ALA A 158 -10.30 2.02 -13.24
C ALA A 158 -10.94 1.04 -14.23
N ASN A 159 -10.73 -0.26 -14.04
CA ASN A 159 -11.27 -1.32 -14.92
C ASN A 159 -12.53 -2.00 -14.34
N TRP A 160 -13.08 -1.52 -13.24
CA TRP A 160 -14.27 -2.06 -12.61
C TRP A 160 -15.54 -1.55 -13.30
N THR A 161 -16.71 -2.12 -12.96
CA THR A 161 -17.99 -1.57 -13.41
C THR A 161 -18.26 -0.21 -12.74
N ASP A 162 -19.18 0.56 -13.28
CA ASP A 162 -19.50 1.88 -12.72
C ASP A 162 -20.03 1.78 -11.29
N GLU A 163 -20.83 0.74 -10.98
CA GLU A 163 -21.31 0.48 -9.63
C GLU A 163 -20.18 0.14 -8.66
N GLU A 164 -19.18 -0.61 -9.12
CA GLU A 164 -18.00 -0.92 -8.29
C GLU A 164 -17.09 0.29 -8.10
N ILE A 165 -17.01 1.19 -9.09
CA ILE A 165 -16.29 2.45 -8.90
C ILE A 165 -17.02 3.32 -7.88
N ASP A 166 -18.35 3.43 -7.98
CA ASP A 166 -19.16 4.11 -6.96
C ASP A 166 -18.95 3.51 -5.57
N TYR A 167 -18.91 2.18 -5.48
CA TYR A 167 -18.58 1.50 -4.23
C TYR A 167 -17.22 1.90 -3.69
N ALA A 168 -16.16 1.92 -4.52
CA ALA A 168 -14.81 2.27 -4.09
C ALA A 168 -14.74 3.70 -3.49
N PHE A 169 -15.40 4.67 -4.12
CA PHE A 169 -15.47 6.03 -3.60
C PHE A 169 -16.30 6.12 -2.32
N ASN A 170 -17.44 5.41 -2.24
CA ASN A 170 -18.26 5.38 -1.03
C ASN A 170 -17.53 4.70 0.14
N ALA A 171 -16.81 3.59 -0.11
CA ALA A 171 -16.02 2.90 0.88
C ALA A 171 -14.86 3.79 1.39
N ALA A 172 -14.12 4.44 0.49
CA ALA A 172 -13.08 5.38 0.86
C ALA A 172 -13.63 6.53 1.71
N LYS A 173 -14.78 7.10 1.34
CA LYS A 173 -15.47 8.13 2.10
C LYS A 173 -15.90 7.66 3.49
N ALA A 174 -16.43 6.44 3.61
CA ALA A 174 -16.81 5.83 4.88
C ALA A 174 -15.59 5.60 5.80
N MET A 175 -14.44 5.27 5.22
CA MET A 175 -13.16 5.17 5.92
C MET A 175 -12.55 6.55 6.27
N GLY A 176 -13.14 7.65 5.80
CA GLY A 176 -12.66 9.01 6.06
C GLY A 176 -11.56 9.48 5.15
N ALA A 177 -11.26 8.72 4.11
CA ALA A 177 -10.27 9.08 3.11
C ALA A 177 -10.74 10.22 2.21
N ILE A 178 -9.80 11.00 1.68
CA ILE A 178 -10.08 12.12 0.78
C ILE A 178 -10.14 11.70 -0.69
N GLY A 179 -9.71 10.50 -1.02
CA GLY A 179 -9.69 9.99 -2.39
C GLY A 179 -9.39 8.52 -2.52
N VAL A 180 -9.50 8.07 -3.76
CA VAL A 180 -9.22 6.71 -4.22
C VAL A 180 -7.97 6.72 -5.08
N THR A 181 -7.00 5.84 -4.81
CA THR A 181 -5.78 5.76 -5.62
C THR A 181 -5.87 4.68 -6.70
N ASN A 182 -5.23 4.97 -7.84
CA ASN A 182 -5.11 4.11 -9.01
C ASN A 182 -3.78 4.36 -9.71
N GLU A 183 -3.34 3.41 -10.52
CA GLU A 183 -2.20 3.64 -11.41
C GLU A 183 -2.54 4.69 -12.47
N ILE A 184 -1.58 5.56 -12.80
CA ILE A 184 -1.75 6.63 -13.77
C ILE A 184 -1.87 6.07 -15.20
N GLY A 185 -2.79 6.62 -15.97
CA GLY A 185 -3.01 6.25 -17.37
C GLY A 185 -4.18 7.02 -17.97
N ASP A 186 -4.22 7.14 -19.30
CA ASP A 186 -5.22 7.97 -19.98
C ASP A 186 -6.65 7.58 -19.59
N GLU A 187 -7.00 6.31 -19.76
CA GLU A 187 -8.36 5.83 -19.49
C GLU A 187 -8.72 5.91 -17.99
N ALA A 188 -7.77 5.56 -17.11
CA ALA A 188 -7.96 5.68 -15.68
C ALA A 188 -8.22 7.14 -15.26
N CYS A 189 -7.41 8.08 -15.75
CA CYS A 189 -7.51 9.49 -15.37
C CYS A 189 -8.80 10.15 -15.90
N LYS A 190 -9.23 9.81 -17.13
CA LYS A 190 -10.51 10.28 -17.69
C LYS A 190 -11.69 9.73 -16.89
N ARG A 191 -11.71 8.40 -16.71
CA ARG A 191 -12.84 7.71 -16.10
C ARG A 191 -13.00 8.07 -14.63
N LEU A 192 -11.96 7.90 -13.82
CA LEU A 192 -12.04 8.13 -12.38
C LEU A 192 -12.18 9.61 -12.02
N GLY A 193 -11.72 10.53 -12.87
CA GLY A 193 -11.93 11.96 -12.68
C GLY A 193 -13.40 12.34 -12.59
N SER A 194 -14.27 11.77 -13.44
CA SER A 194 -15.70 12.03 -13.41
C SER A 194 -16.38 11.47 -12.16
N PHE A 195 -15.95 10.28 -11.68
CA PHE A 195 -16.45 9.71 -10.44
C PHE A 195 -15.98 10.52 -9.22
N ALA A 196 -14.74 11.01 -9.23
CA ALA A 196 -14.22 11.88 -8.18
C ALA A 196 -15.06 13.17 -8.05
N GLU A 197 -15.44 13.80 -9.17
CA GLU A 197 -16.35 14.95 -9.18
C GLU A 197 -17.74 14.60 -8.61
N LYS A 198 -18.33 13.49 -9.05
CA LYS A 198 -19.61 12.97 -8.56
C LYS A 198 -19.61 12.77 -7.05
N HIS A 199 -18.55 12.19 -6.50
CA HIS A 199 -18.42 11.89 -5.08
C HIS A 199 -17.88 13.06 -4.24
N LYS A 200 -17.42 14.15 -4.87
CA LYS A 200 -16.73 15.30 -4.24
C LYS A 200 -15.49 14.82 -3.47
N MET A 201 -14.69 14.00 -4.12
CA MET A 201 -13.44 13.40 -3.64
C MET A 201 -12.36 13.57 -4.70
N TYR A 202 -11.17 13.04 -4.46
CA TYR A 202 -10.09 13.01 -5.43
C TYR A 202 -9.91 11.62 -6.05
N ALA A 203 -9.62 11.60 -7.35
CA ALA A 203 -8.99 10.47 -8.03
C ALA A 203 -7.48 10.71 -8.00
N ILE A 204 -6.74 9.85 -7.33
CA ILE A 204 -5.33 10.08 -6.98
C ILE A 204 -4.47 9.07 -7.72
N PHE A 205 -3.53 9.54 -8.53
CA PHE A 205 -2.80 8.70 -9.48
C PHE A 205 -1.34 8.53 -9.09
N HIS A 206 -0.94 7.27 -9.03
CA HIS A 206 0.43 6.84 -8.76
C HIS A 206 1.15 6.48 -10.07
N GLN A 207 2.39 6.91 -10.24
CA GLN A 207 3.23 6.52 -11.36
C GLN A 207 4.40 5.66 -10.90
N HIS A 208 4.90 4.83 -11.81
CA HIS A 208 6.16 4.13 -11.70
C HIS A 208 7.25 4.81 -12.56
N MET A 209 7.78 4.10 -13.56
CA MET A 209 8.88 4.56 -14.39
C MET A 209 8.45 5.34 -15.65
N GLN A 210 7.15 5.48 -15.90
CA GLN A 210 6.59 6.14 -17.08
C GLN A 210 7.16 7.56 -17.32
N PRO A 211 7.54 8.36 -16.29
CA PRO A 211 8.16 9.67 -16.51
C PRO A 211 9.44 9.66 -17.33
N ALA A 212 10.13 8.52 -17.49
CA ALA A 212 11.29 8.38 -18.36
C ALA A 212 10.91 8.13 -19.84
N GLU A 213 9.64 7.88 -20.15
CA GLU A 213 9.17 7.66 -21.50
C GLU A 213 9.16 8.97 -22.31
N PRO A 214 9.58 8.94 -23.58
CA PRO A 214 9.55 10.13 -24.43
C PRO A 214 8.13 10.73 -24.53
N GLY A 215 8.02 12.02 -24.28
CA GLY A 215 6.75 12.74 -24.35
C GLY A 215 5.84 12.58 -23.13
N TRP A 216 6.28 11.90 -22.07
CA TRP A 216 5.54 11.83 -20.82
C TRP A 216 5.28 13.22 -20.24
N ASN A 217 4.03 13.46 -19.79
CA ASN A 217 3.65 14.72 -19.17
C ASN A 217 2.53 14.55 -18.16
N PHE A 218 2.79 14.86 -16.90
CA PHE A 218 1.79 14.83 -15.83
C PHE A 218 0.60 15.77 -16.08
N ASP A 219 0.84 16.93 -16.70
CA ASP A 219 -0.22 17.93 -16.94
C ASP A 219 -1.32 17.37 -17.84
N LYS A 220 -0.99 16.48 -18.80
CA LYS A 220 -1.98 15.77 -19.63
C LYS A 220 -3.00 15.03 -18.78
N PHE A 221 -2.55 14.25 -17.81
CA PHE A 221 -3.40 13.43 -16.96
C PHE A 221 -4.21 14.26 -15.96
N LEU A 222 -3.59 15.31 -15.44
CA LEU A 222 -4.22 16.23 -14.53
C LEU A 222 -5.29 17.12 -15.21
N ALA A 223 -5.16 17.35 -16.51
CA ALA A 223 -6.10 18.14 -17.28
C ALA A 223 -7.46 17.45 -17.52
N TYR A 224 -7.55 16.13 -17.36
CA TYR A 224 -8.80 15.40 -17.56
C TYR A 224 -9.88 15.74 -16.51
N SER A 225 -9.49 16.12 -15.30
CA SER A 225 -10.41 16.59 -14.27
C SER A 225 -9.69 17.49 -13.25
N PRO A 226 -10.35 18.52 -12.70
CA PRO A 226 -9.81 19.28 -11.57
C PRO A 226 -9.64 18.41 -10.31
N ASN A 227 -10.34 17.28 -10.21
CA ASN A 227 -10.26 16.35 -9.09
C ASN A 227 -9.20 15.25 -9.27
N ASN A 228 -8.47 15.25 -10.40
CA ASN A 228 -7.31 14.39 -10.57
C ASN A 228 -6.13 14.93 -9.79
N MET A 229 -5.57 14.12 -8.92
CA MET A 229 -4.43 14.46 -8.07
C MET A 229 -3.32 13.41 -8.23
N LEU A 230 -2.16 13.68 -7.68
CA LEU A 230 -1.02 12.75 -7.70
C LEU A 230 -0.77 12.16 -6.31
N ASN A 231 -0.54 10.86 -6.29
CA ASN A 231 0.28 10.16 -5.32
C ASN A 231 1.65 10.01 -5.96
N PHE A 232 2.46 11.06 -5.86
CA PHE A 232 3.69 11.19 -6.62
C PHE A 232 4.77 10.28 -6.07
N ASP A 233 5.24 9.31 -6.87
CA ASP A 233 6.39 8.49 -6.47
C ASP A 233 7.71 9.18 -6.81
N ALA A 234 8.31 9.79 -5.80
CA ALA A 234 9.56 10.52 -5.94
C ALA A 234 10.75 9.59 -6.20
N GLY A 235 10.73 8.36 -5.66
CA GLY A 235 11.78 7.38 -5.86
C GLY A 235 11.78 6.81 -7.28
N HIS A 236 10.63 6.40 -7.79
CA HIS A 236 10.52 5.95 -9.18
C HIS A 236 10.83 7.07 -10.18
N TYR A 237 10.38 8.30 -9.88
CA TYR A 237 10.71 9.46 -10.70
C TYR A 237 12.23 9.70 -10.80
N PHE A 238 12.91 9.78 -9.65
CA PHE A 238 14.36 9.95 -9.60
C PHE A 238 15.09 8.76 -10.24
N GLY A 239 14.76 7.53 -9.82
CA GLY A 239 15.45 6.33 -10.28
C GLY A 239 15.35 6.10 -11.78
N SER A 240 14.26 6.51 -12.43
CA SER A 240 14.08 6.36 -13.88
C SER A 240 14.59 7.53 -14.72
N THR A 241 14.45 8.75 -14.21
CA THR A 241 14.80 9.97 -14.98
C THR A 241 16.15 10.59 -14.60
N GLY A 242 16.61 10.40 -13.37
CA GLY A 242 17.72 11.13 -12.78
C GLY A 242 17.41 12.59 -12.43
N LEU A 243 16.17 13.04 -12.62
CA LEU A 243 15.77 14.40 -12.33
C LEU A 243 15.45 14.58 -10.83
N HIS A 244 15.78 15.75 -10.31
CA HIS A 244 15.52 16.06 -8.90
C HIS A 244 14.01 16.23 -8.65
N PRO A 245 13.38 15.48 -7.70
CA PRO A 245 11.92 15.53 -7.48
C PRO A 245 11.39 16.91 -7.09
N ASN A 246 12.18 17.72 -6.39
CA ASN A 246 11.75 19.03 -5.89
C ASN A 246 11.29 19.98 -6.99
N ASP A 247 11.81 19.89 -8.20
CA ASP A 247 11.41 20.76 -9.29
C ASP A 247 9.98 20.46 -9.74
N LEU A 248 9.63 19.17 -9.82
CA LEU A 248 8.26 18.76 -10.10
C LEU A 248 7.32 19.08 -8.92
N ILE A 249 7.74 18.79 -7.69
CA ILE A 249 6.95 19.07 -6.48
C ILE A 249 6.62 20.56 -6.39
N LYS A 250 7.58 21.46 -6.57
CA LYS A 250 7.35 22.91 -6.58
C LYS A 250 6.33 23.33 -7.65
N ARG A 251 6.40 22.73 -8.82
CA ARG A 251 5.50 23.05 -9.93
C ARG A 251 4.08 22.52 -9.72
N LEU A 252 3.93 21.35 -9.12
CA LEU A 252 2.65 20.63 -9.00
C LEU A 252 2.15 20.47 -7.56
N HIS A 253 2.71 21.18 -6.57
CA HIS A 253 2.39 21.00 -5.16
C HIS A 253 0.88 21.07 -4.83
N ASN A 254 0.13 21.85 -5.56
CA ASN A 254 -1.33 21.97 -5.41
C ASN A 254 -2.12 20.82 -6.07
N ARG A 255 -1.43 19.92 -6.75
CA ARG A 255 -2.00 18.73 -7.40
C ARG A 255 -1.39 17.44 -6.85
N ILE A 256 -0.57 17.50 -5.79
CA ILE A 256 0.01 16.35 -5.08
C ILE A 256 -0.66 16.22 -3.73
N VAL A 257 -1.28 15.07 -3.47
CA VAL A 257 -1.88 14.70 -2.17
C VAL A 257 -0.85 14.06 -1.28
N SER A 258 -0.08 13.12 -1.84
CA SER A 258 0.94 12.36 -1.13
C SER A 258 2.14 12.07 -2.03
N ILE A 259 3.24 11.74 -1.39
CA ILE A 259 4.49 11.36 -2.05
C ILE A 259 4.90 9.98 -1.54
N HIS A 260 4.97 9.00 -2.45
CA HIS A 260 5.66 7.76 -2.15
C HIS A 260 7.16 7.99 -2.07
N MET A 261 7.72 7.67 -0.92
CA MET A 261 9.13 7.87 -0.62
C MET A 261 9.84 6.52 -0.52
N LYS A 262 10.81 6.33 -1.39
CA LYS A 262 11.75 5.20 -1.39
C LYS A 262 13.12 5.68 -1.82
N ASP A 263 14.17 5.04 -1.33
CA ASP A 263 15.54 5.35 -1.79
C ASP A 263 15.92 4.46 -2.98
N LYS A 264 16.59 5.03 -3.95
CA LYS A 264 16.97 4.33 -5.19
C LYS A 264 18.32 4.84 -5.71
N THR A 265 18.99 3.97 -6.48
CA THR A 265 20.08 4.41 -7.33
C THR A 265 19.55 5.17 -8.55
N GLY A 266 20.36 6.06 -9.13
CA GLY A 266 20.02 6.79 -10.33
C GLY A 266 20.04 5.92 -11.60
N PRO A 267 19.58 6.47 -12.76
CA PRO A 267 19.50 5.71 -14.00
C PRO A 267 20.86 5.39 -14.62
N LYS A 268 21.92 6.08 -14.19
CA LYS A 268 23.30 5.87 -14.67
C LYS A 268 24.15 5.02 -13.72
N SER A 269 23.61 4.60 -12.60
CA SER A 269 24.29 3.80 -11.58
C SER A 269 24.38 2.33 -11.99
N THR A 270 25.19 1.55 -11.29
CA THR A 270 25.33 0.11 -11.53
C THR A 270 25.08 -0.64 -10.22
N PRO A 271 23.95 -1.36 -10.09
CA PRO A 271 22.80 -1.45 -11.01
C PRO A 271 21.97 -0.16 -11.04
N PRO A 272 21.31 0.18 -12.17
CA PRO A 272 20.50 1.37 -12.28
C PRO A 272 19.13 1.18 -11.64
N ASN A 273 18.53 2.28 -11.17
CA ASN A 273 17.13 2.34 -10.69
C ASN A 273 16.79 1.23 -9.67
N THR A 274 17.71 0.89 -8.78
CA THR A 274 17.56 -0.19 -7.79
C THR A 274 17.13 0.37 -6.45
N ASN A 275 16.17 -0.29 -5.80
CA ASN A 275 15.71 0.08 -4.46
C ASN A 275 16.82 -0.10 -3.43
N GLN A 276 16.96 0.86 -2.53
CA GLN A 276 18.00 0.92 -1.51
C GLN A 276 17.40 1.16 -0.13
N VAL A 277 18.10 0.73 0.89
CA VAL A 277 17.81 1.17 2.28
C VAL A 277 17.92 2.69 2.33
N TRP A 278 16.97 3.35 2.99
CA TRP A 278 16.96 4.81 3.08
C TRP A 278 18.30 5.38 3.59
N GLY A 279 18.85 6.34 2.85
CA GLY A 279 20.14 6.94 3.09
C GLY A 279 21.33 6.15 2.55
N LYS A 280 21.10 5.08 1.78
CA LYS A 280 22.14 4.29 1.10
C LYS A 280 22.08 4.41 -0.43
N GLY A 281 21.00 4.95 -0.96
CA GLY A 281 20.83 5.25 -2.38
C GLY A 281 21.25 6.69 -2.73
N GLU A 282 20.73 7.15 -3.83
CA GLU A 282 21.08 8.45 -4.44
C GLU A 282 19.85 9.39 -4.49
N MET A 283 18.64 8.85 -4.19
CA MET A 283 17.45 9.67 -4.18
C MET A 283 17.53 10.74 -3.10
N PRO A 284 17.34 12.04 -3.42
CA PRO A 284 17.54 13.14 -2.48
C PRO A 284 16.38 13.25 -1.45
N ILE A 285 16.19 12.21 -0.63
CA ILE A 285 15.11 12.12 0.39
C ILE A 285 15.14 13.34 1.31
N ALA A 286 16.32 13.71 1.80
CA ALA A 286 16.46 14.84 2.74
C ALA A 286 15.99 16.16 2.11
N ASP A 287 16.31 16.41 0.85
CA ASP A 287 15.95 17.64 0.15
C ASP A 287 14.43 17.73 -0.08
N VAL A 288 13.78 16.59 -0.38
CA VAL A 288 12.31 16.54 -0.50
C VAL A 288 11.65 16.83 0.86
N LEU A 289 12.09 16.16 1.92
CA LEU A 289 11.54 16.37 3.26
C LEU A 289 11.73 17.81 3.75
N LEU A 290 12.91 18.39 3.55
CA LEU A 290 13.21 19.77 3.93
C LEU A 290 12.44 20.79 3.09
N LEU A 291 12.19 20.52 1.80
CA LEU A 291 11.29 21.34 0.98
C LEU A 291 9.88 21.37 1.58
N LEU A 292 9.30 20.20 1.89
CA LEU A 292 7.97 20.12 2.48
C LEU A 292 7.89 20.81 3.84
N LYS A 293 8.92 20.66 4.70
CA LYS A 293 9.03 21.36 5.98
C LYS A 293 9.04 22.89 5.81
N LYS A 294 9.79 23.38 4.83
CA LYS A 294 9.93 24.81 4.53
C LYS A 294 8.64 25.41 4.00
N GLU A 295 8.05 24.77 2.99
CA GLU A 295 6.92 25.31 2.23
C GLU A 295 5.57 25.07 2.94
N LYS A 296 5.51 24.08 3.87
CA LYS A 296 4.31 23.75 4.67
C LYS A 296 3.09 23.33 3.85
N TRP A 297 3.31 22.79 2.64
CA TRP A 297 2.23 22.23 1.85
C TRP A 297 1.59 21.04 2.57
N PRO A 298 0.26 20.83 2.45
CA PRO A 298 -0.44 19.73 3.09
C PRO A 298 -0.26 18.40 2.32
N ILE A 299 0.99 18.07 2.02
CA ILE A 299 1.37 16.87 1.29
C ILE A 299 1.85 15.82 2.29
N TYR A 300 1.28 14.63 2.22
CA TYR A 300 1.68 13.48 3.01
C TYR A 300 2.93 12.82 2.41
N VAL A 301 3.73 12.19 3.23
CA VAL A 301 4.88 11.39 2.79
C VAL A 301 4.67 9.95 3.24
N GLU A 302 4.48 9.06 2.27
CA GLU A 302 4.24 7.64 2.53
C GLU A 302 5.54 6.85 2.36
N VAL A 303 5.97 6.18 3.42
CA VAL A 303 7.04 5.18 3.31
C VAL A 303 6.52 4.06 2.42
N GLU A 304 7.22 3.77 1.33
CA GLU A 304 7.00 2.58 0.54
C GLU A 304 8.25 1.70 0.56
N LEU A 305 8.17 0.61 1.34
CA LEU A 305 9.25 -0.32 1.52
C LEU A 305 9.34 -1.26 0.32
N GLU A 306 10.33 -1.07 -0.54
CA GLU A 306 10.55 -1.91 -1.73
C GLU A 306 11.95 -2.52 -1.83
N TYR A 307 12.89 -2.12 -0.98
CA TYR A 307 14.17 -2.80 -0.94
C TYR A 307 14.06 -4.18 -0.26
N GLU A 308 15.02 -5.03 -0.54
CA GLU A 308 15.09 -6.36 0.06
C GLU A 308 15.29 -6.25 1.58
N VAL A 309 14.36 -6.84 2.33
CA VAL A 309 14.43 -6.84 3.81
C VAL A 309 15.60 -7.73 4.24
N PRO A 310 16.55 -7.23 5.05
CA PRO A 310 17.66 -8.03 5.56
C PRO A 310 17.18 -9.28 6.29
N ALA A 311 17.93 -10.37 6.18
CA ALA A 311 17.55 -11.67 6.75
C ALA A 311 17.38 -11.68 8.29
N ASP A 312 18.02 -10.73 8.98
CA ASP A 312 17.94 -10.52 10.43
C ASP A 312 16.88 -9.48 10.83
N SER A 313 16.05 -9.02 9.87
CA SER A 313 15.05 -7.98 10.07
C SER A 313 13.66 -8.44 9.56
N ASP A 314 12.70 -7.54 9.65
CA ASP A 314 11.35 -7.69 9.09
C ASP A 314 10.84 -6.33 8.57
N ALA A 315 9.77 -6.35 7.78
CA ALA A 315 9.25 -5.14 7.15
C ALA A 315 8.78 -4.10 8.19
N ALA A 316 8.29 -4.50 9.36
CA ALA A 316 7.87 -3.56 10.40
C ALA A 316 9.06 -2.81 11.02
N LYS A 317 10.17 -3.50 11.24
CA LYS A 317 11.43 -2.88 11.70
C LYS A 317 12.01 -1.95 10.63
N GLU A 318 11.98 -2.37 9.35
CA GLU A 318 12.54 -1.56 8.27
C GLU A 318 11.71 -0.28 8.04
N VAL A 319 10.37 -0.36 8.06
CA VAL A 319 9.51 0.84 8.03
C VAL A 319 9.80 1.75 9.24
N THR A 320 9.99 1.18 10.43
CA THR A 320 10.38 1.94 11.62
C THR A 320 11.71 2.70 11.41
N LYS A 321 12.71 2.08 10.76
CA LYS A 321 13.97 2.74 10.40
C LYS A 321 13.75 3.90 9.44
N CYS A 322 12.89 3.74 8.42
CA CYS A 322 12.54 4.80 7.46
C CYS A 322 11.86 5.99 8.17
N VAL A 323 10.90 5.73 9.06
CA VAL A 323 10.23 6.78 9.86
C VAL A 323 11.23 7.52 10.74
N ASN A 324 12.14 6.81 11.41
CA ASN A 324 13.18 7.41 12.23
C ASN A 324 14.17 8.24 11.41
N TYR A 325 14.49 7.81 10.18
CA TYR A 325 15.32 8.58 9.24
C TYR A 325 14.64 9.91 8.88
N ALA A 326 13.34 9.87 8.50
CA ALA A 326 12.58 11.09 8.22
C ALA A 326 12.48 12.00 9.46
N LYS A 327 12.19 11.44 10.64
CA LYS A 327 12.13 12.18 11.89
C LYS A 327 13.43 12.92 12.19
N LYS A 328 14.59 12.26 12.01
CA LYS A 328 15.90 12.88 12.24
C LYS A 328 16.16 14.09 11.32
N ILE A 329 15.68 14.05 10.07
CA ILE A 329 15.84 15.17 9.13
C ILE A 329 14.87 16.32 9.47
N LEU A 330 13.66 15.99 9.90
CA LEU A 330 12.59 16.95 10.13
C LEU A 330 12.60 17.56 11.56
N SER A 331 13.34 16.99 12.48
CA SER A 331 13.51 17.51 13.86
C SER A 331 14.41 18.77 13.97
#